data_4bbdddee2dfa57d6ddb1d07aaac278f4
#
_entry.id   4bbdddee2dfa57d6ddb1d07aaac278f4
#
_cell.length_a   1.000
_cell.length_b   1.000
_cell.length_c   1.000
_cell.angle_alpha   90.00
_cell.angle_beta   90.00
_cell.angle_gamma   90.00
#
_symmetry.space_group_name_H-M   'P 1'
#
loop_
_entity.id
_entity.type
_entity.pdbx_description
1 polymer ?
#
loop_
_entity_poly.entity_id
_entity_poly.type
_entity_poly.pdbx_seq_one_letter_code
_entity_poly.pdbx_strand_id
1 'polypeptide(L)'
;MSASKNQIAVTVEDYLKQASLRVNAALKKYLPAESEAPADLHKAVRYSTFAGGKRLRPALTLASFEACHGQGDSILLAACALEMTHTFSLIHDDLPCMDNDDFRRGRPTNHKVFGEAIAILAGDSLLVYAFELLAKTGRPECIATLARALGTKGMLGGQVVDIQSEGKKVGLETVNYIHRHKTAALIEASLVLGAQLAGAEDEAIAGLGAFGNNIGLAFQIVDDVLDLEQTTEALGKDAGSDLEKGKATYPAVVGIAASKDMARQLVDEAKLELRKLPIQSGILELIADYITTRVH
;
A
#
# COMPACT_ATOMS: atom_id res chain seq x y z
N MET A 1 38.53 18.41 20.86
CA MET A 1 38.57 17.71 19.56
C MET A 1 37.26 16.95 19.41
N SER A 2 36.31 17.59 18.75
CA SER A 2 34.97 17.05 18.48
C SER A 2 35.05 16.17 17.23
N ALA A 3 34.89 14.87 17.38
CA ALA A 3 34.74 13.98 16.23
C ALA A 3 33.34 14.22 15.64
N SER A 4 33.30 14.93 14.51
CA SER A 4 32.14 15.02 13.65
C SER A 4 31.87 13.60 13.12
N LYS A 5 30.86 12.92 13.71
CA LYS A 5 30.29 11.73 13.09
C LYS A 5 29.62 12.20 11.79
N ASN A 6 30.22 11.86 10.65
CA ASN A 6 29.55 11.85 9.35
C ASN A 6 28.34 10.90 9.46
N GLN A 7 27.18 11.42 9.81
CA GLN A 7 25.94 10.71 9.55
C GLN A 7 25.78 10.70 8.03
N ILE A 8 26.05 9.57 7.40
CA ILE A 8 25.66 9.33 5.99
C ILE A 8 24.14 9.52 5.98
N ALA A 9 23.67 10.53 5.25
CA ALA A 9 22.24 10.74 5.08
C ALA A 9 21.65 9.48 4.43
N VAL A 10 20.75 8.80 5.13
CA VAL A 10 20.05 7.62 4.60
C VAL A 10 19.16 8.10 3.46
N THR A 11 19.34 7.53 2.26
CA THR A 11 18.45 7.81 1.14
C THR A 11 17.12 7.10 1.31
N VAL A 12 16.07 7.58 0.63
CA VAL A 12 14.77 6.92 0.66
C VAL A 12 14.84 5.50 0.07
N GLU A 13 15.65 5.31 -0.97
CA GLU A 13 15.87 4.02 -1.62
C GLU A 13 16.53 3.02 -0.65
N ASP A 14 17.54 3.45 0.09
CA ASP A 14 18.19 2.62 1.11
C ASP A 14 17.22 2.23 2.22
N TYR A 15 16.41 3.18 2.70
CA TYR A 15 15.40 2.90 3.70
C TYR A 15 14.36 1.88 3.20
N LEU A 16 13.78 2.09 2.01
CA LEU A 16 12.80 1.19 1.41
C LEU A 16 13.38 -0.21 1.19
N LYS A 17 14.64 -0.31 0.77
CA LYS A 17 15.36 -1.57 0.61
C LYS A 17 15.52 -2.31 1.94
N GLN A 18 15.95 -1.62 3.00
CA GLN A 18 16.12 -2.22 4.33
C GLN A 18 14.77 -2.64 4.92
N ALA A 19 13.74 -1.81 4.81
CA ALA A 19 12.38 -2.13 5.22
C ALA A 19 11.87 -3.39 4.49
N SER A 20 12.06 -3.46 3.17
CA SER A 20 11.68 -4.63 2.36
C SER A 20 12.38 -5.92 2.82
N LEU A 21 13.68 -5.86 3.12
CA LEU A 21 14.44 -7.02 3.62
C LEU A 21 13.92 -7.50 4.97
N ARG A 22 13.68 -6.58 5.92
CA ARG A 22 13.12 -6.89 7.26
C ARG A 22 11.75 -7.54 7.14
N VAL A 23 10.86 -6.95 6.34
CA VAL A 23 9.49 -7.44 6.16
C VAL A 23 9.46 -8.79 5.44
N ASN A 24 10.26 -8.97 4.38
CA ASN A 24 10.34 -10.27 3.69
C ASN A 24 10.88 -11.39 4.60
N ALA A 25 11.83 -11.10 5.48
CA ALA A 25 12.30 -12.06 6.47
C ALA A 25 11.20 -12.44 7.47
N ALA A 26 10.42 -11.45 7.94
CA ALA A 26 9.29 -11.67 8.84
C ALA A 26 8.16 -12.46 8.16
N LEU A 27 7.78 -12.11 6.92
CA LEU A 27 6.78 -12.84 6.13
C LEU A 27 7.15 -14.30 5.92
N LYS A 28 8.45 -14.60 5.66
CA LYS A 28 8.93 -15.99 5.54
C LYS A 28 8.72 -16.80 6.83
N LYS A 29 8.83 -16.13 7.99
CA LYS A 29 8.64 -16.75 9.32
C LYS A 29 7.17 -16.93 9.67
N TYR A 30 6.30 -15.99 9.28
CA TYR A 30 4.89 -16.00 9.69
C TYR A 30 3.98 -16.80 8.75
N LEU A 31 4.33 -16.92 7.47
CA LEU A 31 3.57 -17.73 6.53
C LEU A 31 3.98 -19.21 6.61
N PRO A 32 3.01 -20.15 6.59
CA PRO A 32 3.28 -21.58 6.55
C PRO A 32 4.25 -21.98 5.43
N ALA A 33 5.01 -23.04 5.63
CA ALA A 33 5.89 -23.55 4.59
C ALA A 33 5.09 -24.16 3.42
N GLU A 34 5.64 -24.14 2.21
CA GLU A 34 4.99 -24.70 1.02
C GLU A 34 4.72 -26.21 1.11
N SER A 35 5.46 -26.91 1.98
CA SER A 35 5.32 -28.35 2.24
C SER A 35 4.25 -28.67 3.28
N GLU A 36 3.76 -27.70 4.04
CA GLU A 36 2.70 -27.91 5.02
C GLU A 36 1.36 -28.15 4.31
N ALA A 37 0.53 -29.03 4.88
CA ALA A 37 -0.84 -29.25 4.36
C ALA A 37 -1.78 -28.10 4.77
N PRO A 38 -2.64 -27.59 3.85
CA PRO A 38 -2.79 -28.00 2.44
C PRO A 38 -1.75 -27.31 1.54
N ALA A 39 -0.81 -28.09 0.98
CA ALA A 39 0.39 -27.60 0.32
C ALA A 39 0.11 -26.64 -0.85
N ASP A 40 -0.90 -26.90 -1.69
CA ASP A 40 -1.18 -26.05 -2.85
C ASP A 40 -1.70 -24.68 -2.45
N LEU A 41 -2.43 -24.57 -1.34
CA LEU A 41 -2.85 -23.29 -0.78
C LEU A 41 -1.64 -22.49 -0.30
N HIS A 42 -0.73 -23.12 0.45
CA HIS A 42 0.46 -22.43 0.95
C HIS A 42 1.43 -22.02 -0.16
N LYS A 43 1.57 -22.83 -1.23
CA LYS A 43 2.30 -22.46 -2.44
C LYS A 43 1.68 -21.23 -3.10
N ALA A 44 0.36 -21.20 -3.28
CA ALA A 44 -0.36 -20.08 -3.90
C ALA A 44 -0.22 -18.78 -3.09
N VAL A 45 -0.39 -18.86 -1.75
CA VAL A 45 -0.16 -17.73 -0.83
C VAL A 45 1.25 -17.18 -0.96
N ARG A 46 2.27 -18.04 -0.90
CA ARG A 46 3.69 -17.64 -0.98
C ARG A 46 4.06 -17.14 -2.37
N TYR A 47 3.52 -17.73 -3.43
CA TYR A 47 3.74 -17.33 -4.81
C TYR A 47 3.46 -15.84 -5.02
N SER A 48 2.29 -15.36 -4.62
CA SER A 48 1.92 -13.95 -4.76
C SER A 48 2.62 -13.05 -3.74
N THR A 49 2.76 -13.50 -2.49
CA THR A 49 3.42 -12.72 -1.44
C THR A 49 4.87 -12.41 -1.80
N PHE A 50 5.60 -13.36 -2.40
CA PHE A 50 7.02 -13.21 -2.75
C PHE A 50 7.25 -12.90 -4.24
N ALA A 51 6.22 -12.47 -4.97
CA ALA A 51 6.35 -12.04 -6.37
C ALA A 51 7.13 -10.71 -6.56
N GLY A 52 7.68 -10.14 -5.49
CA GLY A 52 8.38 -8.85 -5.53
C GLY A 52 7.50 -7.69 -5.03
N GLY A 53 7.86 -6.47 -5.41
CA GLY A 53 7.20 -5.23 -5.01
C GLY A 53 8.01 -4.38 -4.03
N LYS A 54 7.72 -3.08 -4.00
CA LYS A 54 8.49 -2.08 -3.23
C LYS A 54 8.21 -2.12 -1.72
N ARG A 55 7.23 -2.88 -1.25
CA ARG A 55 6.82 -2.97 0.17
C ARG A 55 6.54 -1.59 0.78
N LEU A 56 5.91 -0.69 0.02
CA LEU A 56 5.69 0.70 0.44
C LEU A 56 4.83 0.79 1.72
N ARG A 57 3.71 0.07 1.79
CA ARG A 57 2.82 0.07 2.96
C ARG A 57 3.54 -0.42 4.23
N PRO A 58 4.21 -1.58 4.22
CA PRO A 58 5.08 -1.97 5.33
C PRO A 58 6.16 -0.95 5.69
N ALA A 59 6.81 -0.33 4.70
CA ALA A 59 7.84 0.67 4.94
C ALA A 59 7.27 1.92 5.63
N LEU A 60 6.08 2.38 5.23
CA LEU A 60 5.35 3.46 5.90
C LEU A 60 5.00 3.11 7.35
N THR A 61 4.61 1.86 7.60
CA THR A 61 4.31 1.38 8.96
C THR A 61 5.55 1.43 9.85
N LEU A 62 6.69 0.95 9.34
CA LEU A 62 7.97 1.02 10.05
C LEU A 62 8.40 2.47 10.27
N ALA A 63 8.31 3.33 9.24
CA ALA A 63 8.68 4.75 9.32
C ALA A 63 7.84 5.52 10.34
N SER A 64 6.52 5.29 10.35
CA SER A 64 5.63 5.90 11.34
C SER A 64 5.93 5.46 12.77
N PHE A 65 6.18 4.16 12.97
CA PHE A 65 6.57 3.62 14.27
C PHE A 65 7.89 4.23 14.77
N GLU A 66 8.89 4.30 13.91
CA GLU A 66 10.20 4.88 14.21
C GLU A 66 10.09 6.39 14.46
N ALA A 67 9.28 7.12 13.67
CA ALA A 67 9.02 8.55 13.85
C ALA A 67 8.39 8.87 15.20
N CYS A 68 7.54 7.98 15.72
CA CYS A 68 6.92 8.07 17.05
C CYS A 68 7.76 7.42 18.16
N HIS A 69 9.07 7.19 17.95
CA HIS A 69 9.98 6.60 18.94
C HIS A 69 9.60 5.18 19.41
N GLY A 70 8.85 4.44 18.59
CA GLY A 70 8.45 3.06 18.89
C GLY A 70 9.67 2.13 19.07
N GLN A 71 9.54 1.13 19.94
CA GLN A 71 10.61 0.19 20.27
C GLN A 71 10.12 -1.27 20.16
N GLY A 72 11.00 -2.14 19.70
CA GLY A 72 10.76 -3.60 19.64
C GLY A 72 10.24 -4.08 18.27
N ASP A 73 9.98 -5.39 18.18
CA ASP A 73 9.70 -6.08 16.93
C ASP A 73 8.20 -6.31 16.65
N SER A 74 7.31 -5.92 17.58
CA SER A 74 5.86 -6.07 17.39
C SER A 74 5.36 -5.33 16.15
N ILE A 75 6.04 -4.29 15.73
CA ILE A 75 5.76 -3.56 14.49
C ILE A 75 5.82 -4.45 13.25
N LEU A 76 6.66 -5.49 13.23
CA LEU A 76 6.74 -6.43 12.11
C LEU A 76 5.46 -7.24 11.91
N LEU A 77 4.68 -7.47 12.98
CA LEU A 77 3.36 -8.10 12.86
C LEU A 77 2.41 -7.24 12.03
N ALA A 78 2.34 -5.93 12.31
CA ALA A 78 1.50 -5.00 11.57
C ALA A 78 2.02 -4.77 10.13
N ALA A 79 3.33 -4.62 9.95
CA ALA A 79 3.94 -4.47 8.63
C ALA A 79 3.64 -5.70 7.73
N CYS A 80 3.75 -6.91 8.28
CA CYS A 80 3.38 -8.14 7.56
C CYS A 80 1.88 -8.22 7.30
N ALA A 81 1.03 -7.86 8.26
CA ALA A 81 -0.43 -7.85 8.09
C ALA A 81 -0.85 -6.94 6.93
N LEU A 82 -0.25 -5.75 6.82
CA LEU A 82 -0.53 -4.82 5.72
C LEU A 82 -0.08 -5.35 4.36
N GLU A 83 1.09 -6.01 4.29
CA GLU A 83 1.52 -6.62 3.03
C GLU A 83 0.66 -7.82 2.64
N MET A 84 0.26 -8.66 3.61
CA MET A 84 -0.68 -9.76 3.38
C MET A 84 -2.01 -9.23 2.85
N THR A 85 -2.54 -8.18 3.48
CA THR A 85 -3.79 -7.52 3.06
C THR A 85 -3.69 -6.92 1.67
N HIS A 86 -2.56 -6.25 1.35
CA HIS A 86 -2.34 -5.76 0.00
C HIS A 86 -2.19 -6.89 -1.02
N THR A 87 -1.51 -7.98 -0.66
CA THR A 87 -1.37 -9.13 -1.55
C THR A 87 -2.71 -9.83 -1.80
N PHE A 88 -3.54 -9.98 -0.76
CA PHE A 88 -4.92 -10.47 -0.89
C PHE A 88 -5.69 -9.67 -1.94
N SER A 89 -5.69 -8.33 -1.84
CA SER A 89 -6.44 -7.48 -2.78
C SER A 89 -5.95 -7.67 -4.21
N LEU A 90 -4.64 -7.78 -4.43
CA LEU A 90 -4.09 -8.02 -5.76
C LEU A 90 -4.48 -9.38 -6.34
N ILE A 91 -4.51 -10.45 -5.52
CA ILE A 91 -4.92 -11.78 -5.99
C ILE A 91 -6.38 -11.75 -6.43
N HIS A 92 -7.26 -11.09 -5.66
CA HIS A 92 -8.68 -11.01 -5.98
C HIS A 92 -8.95 -10.07 -7.16
N ASP A 93 -8.25 -8.94 -7.24
CA ASP A 93 -8.36 -8.02 -8.38
C ASP A 93 -8.00 -8.70 -9.71
N ASP A 94 -7.00 -9.59 -9.71
CA ASP A 94 -6.56 -10.32 -10.92
C ASP A 94 -7.57 -11.37 -11.43
N LEU A 95 -8.59 -11.76 -10.64
CA LEU A 95 -9.54 -12.82 -11.02
C LEU A 95 -10.34 -12.46 -12.26
N PRO A 96 -10.81 -13.48 -13.05
CA PRO A 96 -11.62 -13.25 -14.27
C PRO A 96 -12.92 -12.47 -14.04
N CYS A 97 -13.49 -12.53 -12.83
CA CYS A 97 -14.70 -11.77 -12.47
C CYS A 97 -14.41 -10.35 -11.97
N MET A 98 -13.14 -9.95 -11.94
CA MET A 98 -12.66 -8.63 -11.54
C MET A 98 -11.89 -8.00 -12.72
N ASP A 99 -10.60 -7.70 -12.57
CA ASP A 99 -9.79 -7.06 -13.62
C ASP A 99 -9.38 -8.02 -14.74
N ASN A 100 -9.45 -9.35 -14.53
CA ASN A 100 -9.06 -10.41 -15.46
C ASN A 100 -7.64 -10.25 -16.02
N ASP A 101 -6.67 -9.96 -15.14
CA ASP A 101 -5.28 -9.76 -15.53
C ASP A 101 -4.53 -11.09 -15.65
N ASP A 102 -3.79 -11.26 -16.74
CA ASP A 102 -2.97 -12.46 -16.98
C ASP A 102 -1.61 -12.38 -16.29
N PHE A 103 -1.06 -11.18 -16.12
CA PHE A 103 0.26 -10.94 -15.56
C PHE A 103 0.24 -9.87 -14.45
N ARG A 104 1.07 -10.08 -13.43
CA ARG A 104 1.33 -9.11 -12.35
C ARG A 104 2.80 -9.17 -11.94
N ARG A 105 3.46 -8.02 -11.91
CA ARG A 105 4.90 -7.91 -11.60
C ARG A 105 5.76 -8.82 -12.50
N GLY A 106 5.41 -8.91 -13.78
CA GLY A 106 6.11 -9.71 -14.78
C GLY A 106 5.94 -11.23 -14.63
N ARG A 107 4.99 -11.70 -13.82
CA ARG A 107 4.70 -13.14 -13.62
C ARG A 107 3.22 -13.42 -13.86
N PRO A 108 2.84 -14.64 -14.32
CA PRO A 108 1.45 -15.04 -14.41
C PRO A 108 0.72 -14.83 -13.09
N THR A 109 -0.54 -14.38 -13.14
CA THR A 109 -1.36 -14.15 -11.95
C THR A 109 -1.70 -15.45 -11.22
N ASN A 110 -2.11 -15.35 -9.97
CA ASN A 110 -2.33 -16.50 -9.09
C ASN A 110 -3.34 -17.50 -9.70
N HIS A 111 -4.46 -16.98 -10.22
CA HIS A 111 -5.50 -17.83 -10.84
C HIS A 111 -5.03 -18.54 -12.11
N LYS A 112 -4.08 -17.97 -12.85
CA LYS A 112 -3.49 -18.64 -14.04
C LYS A 112 -2.60 -19.82 -13.65
N VAL A 113 -1.95 -19.77 -12.47
CA VAL A 113 -1.03 -20.81 -12.02
C VAL A 113 -1.74 -21.91 -11.22
N PHE A 114 -2.65 -21.51 -10.33
CA PHE A 114 -3.28 -22.43 -9.34
C PHE A 114 -4.77 -22.66 -9.59
N GLY A 115 -5.39 -21.97 -10.55
CA GLY A 115 -6.83 -21.98 -10.78
C GLY A 115 -7.58 -21.00 -9.86
N GLU A 116 -8.79 -20.61 -10.29
CA GLU A 116 -9.59 -19.57 -9.65
C GLU A 116 -9.95 -19.90 -8.20
N ALA A 117 -10.36 -21.14 -7.93
CA ALA A 117 -10.78 -21.56 -6.58
C ALA A 117 -9.62 -21.44 -5.57
N ILE A 118 -8.42 -21.88 -5.94
CA ILE A 118 -7.24 -21.77 -5.07
C ILE A 118 -6.80 -20.31 -4.92
N ALA A 119 -6.92 -19.49 -5.98
CA ALA A 119 -6.61 -18.07 -5.90
C ALA A 119 -7.55 -17.32 -4.92
N ILE A 120 -8.87 -17.60 -4.97
CA ILE A 120 -9.82 -17.05 -3.99
C ILE A 120 -9.40 -17.44 -2.57
N LEU A 121 -9.18 -18.73 -2.32
CA LEU A 121 -8.81 -19.22 -0.99
C LEU A 121 -7.43 -18.70 -0.53
N ALA A 122 -6.50 -18.46 -1.45
CA ALA A 122 -5.20 -17.86 -1.13
C ALA A 122 -5.35 -16.40 -0.67
N GLY A 123 -6.20 -15.64 -1.33
CA GLY A 123 -6.56 -14.28 -0.90
C GLY A 123 -7.22 -14.27 0.46
N ASP A 124 -8.25 -15.10 0.66
CA ASP A 124 -8.96 -15.23 1.95
C ASP A 124 -8.00 -15.62 3.08
N SER A 125 -7.08 -16.56 2.81
CA SER A 125 -6.08 -16.98 3.80
C SER A 125 -5.16 -15.84 4.22
N LEU A 126 -4.69 -15.02 3.27
CA LEU A 126 -3.85 -13.85 3.56
C LEU A 126 -4.59 -12.82 4.41
N LEU A 127 -5.88 -12.60 4.13
CA LEU A 127 -6.71 -11.70 4.92
C LEU A 127 -6.86 -12.21 6.36
N VAL A 128 -7.15 -13.50 6.55
CA VAL A 128 -7.26 -14.11 7.88
C VAL A 128 -5.93 -14.07 8.64
N TYR A 129 -4.81 -14.40 7.99
CA TYR A 129 -3.47 -14.29 8.58
C TYR A 129 -3.13 -12.84 9.00
N ALA A 130 -3.54 -11.84 8.22
CA ALA A 130 -3.32 -10.45 8.59
C ALA A 130 -3.98 -10.10 9.92
N PHE A 131 -5.23 -10.48 10.12
CA PHE A 131 -5.95 -10.29 11.39
C PHE A 131 -5.35 -11.12 12.54
N GLU A 132 -4.92 -12.35 12.27
CA GLU A 132 -4.22 -13.18 13.26
C GLU A 132 -2.93 -12.51 13.76
N LEU A 133 -2.13 -11.95 12.84
CA LEU A 133 -0.90 -11.24 13.22
C LEU A 133 -1.20 -9.99 14.04
N LEU A 134 -2.20 -9.20 13.66
CA LEU A 134 -2.59 -8.02 14.45
C LEU A 134 -3.13 -8.41 15.84
N ALA A 135 -3.86 -9.51 15.95
CA ALA A 135 -4.31 -10.00 17.26
C ALA A 135 -3.14 -10.33 18.19
N LYS A 136 -2.01 -10.84 17.65
CA LYS A 136 -0.79 -11.13 18.43
C LYS A 136 -0.10 -9.86 18.98
N THR A 137 -0.44 -8.67 18.50
CA THR A 137 0.06 -7.41 19.07
C THR A 137 -0.53 -7.09 20.43
N GLY A 138 -1.67 -7.71 20.79
CA GLY A 138 -2.43 -7.39 22.00
C GLY A 138 -3.12 -6.02 21.95
N ARG A 139 -3.20 -5.37 20.78
CA ARG A 139 -3.74 -4.02 20.57
C ARG A 139 -5.00 -4.09 19.70
N PRO A 140 -6.20 -4.21 20.30
CA PRO A 140 -7.46 -4.33 19.55
C PRO A 140 -7.75 -3.12 18.64
N GLU A 141 -7.27 -1.94 18.98
CA GLU A 141 -7.37 -0.75 18.14
C GLU A 141 -6.67 -0.93 16.78
N CYS A 142 -5.57 -1.69 16.71
CA CYS A 142 -4.89 -2.01 15.45
C CYS A 142 -5.77 -2.88 14.55
N ILE A 143 -6.46 -3.86 15.13
CA ILE A 143 -7.42 -4.70 14.39
C ILE A 143 -8.55 -3.84 13.85
N ALA A 144 -9.12 -2.95 14.69
CA ALA A 144 -10.19 -2.05 14.28
C ALA A 144 -9.76 -1.07 13.17
N THR A 145 -8.51 -0.58 13.21
CA THR A 145 -7.94 0.30 12.18
C THR A 145 -7.86 -0.43 10.83
N LEU A 146 -7.29 -1.64 10.78
CA LEU A 146 -7.21 -2.42 9.55
C LEU A 146 -8.62 -2.78 9.03
N ALA A 147 -9.52 -3.20 9.91
CA ALA A 147 -10.88 -3.56 9.53
C ALA A 147 -11.66 -2.39 8.90
N ARG A 148 -11.50 -1.17 9.43
CA ARG A 148 -12.10 0.04 8.84
C ARG A 148 -11.50 0.37 7.47
N ALA A 149 -10.17 0.28 7.34
CA ALA A 149 -9.49 0.58 6.09
C ALA A 149 -9.85 -0.41 4.96
N LEU A 150 -10.16 -1.65 5.31
CA LEU A 150 -10.58 -2.68 4.35
C LEU A 150 -12.08 -2.66 4.07
N GLY A 151 -12.90 -2.28 5.04
CA GLY A 151 -14.34 -2.47 5.05
C GLY A 151 -15.09 -1.75 3.93
N THR A 152 -16.43 -1.77 4.05
CA THR A 152 -17.36 -1.17 3.06
C THR A 152 -17.24 0.34 2.94
N LYS A 153 -16.63 1.01 3.93
CA LYS A 153 -16.27 2.44 3.92
C LYS A 153 -14.77 2.66 3.70
N GLY A 154 -14.05 1.66 3.24
CA GLY A 154 -12.63 1.67 2.91
C GLY A 154 -12.41 1.00 1.55
N MET A 155 -11.39 0.15 1.47
CA MET A 155 -10.93 -0.45 0.21
C MET A 155 -12.03 -1.19 -0.56
N LEU A 156 -12.84 -2.03 0.11
CA LEU A 156 -13.93 -2.75 -0.55
C LEU A 156 -15.01 -1.80 -1.09
N GLY A 157 -15.34 -0.73 -0.36
CA GLY A 157 -16.26 0.30 -0.84
C GLY A 157 -15.72 1.04 -2.06
N GLY A 158 -14.43 1.39 -2.05
CA GLY A 158 -13.73 1.98 -3.19
C GLY A 158 -13.73 1.07 -4.41
N GLN A 159 -13.47 -0.23 -4.21
CA GLN A 159 -13.50 -1.22 -5.28
C GLN A 159 -14.88 -1.36 -5.94
N VAL A 160 -15.96 -1.35 -5.15
CA VAL A 160 -17.33 -1.40 -5.68
C VAL A 160 -17.62 -0.20 -6.57
N VAL A 161 -17.25 1.01 -6.14
CA VAL A 161 -17.49 2.23 -6.93
C VAL A 161 -16.59 2.25 -8.17
N ASP A 162 -15.36 1.72 -8.09
CA ASP A 162 -14.45 1.56 -9.24
C ASP A 162 -15.10 0.70 -10.33
N ILE A 163 -15.53 -0.52 -10.00
CA ILE A 163 -16.23 -1.45 -10.91
C ILE A 163 -17.49 -0.81 -11.49
N GLN A 164 -18.28 -0.14 -10.66
CA GLN A 164 -19.52 0.51 -11.12
C GLN A 164 -19.28 1.70 -12.05
N SER A 165 -18.08 2.27 -12.04
CA SER A 165 -17.68 3.43 -12.83
C SER A 165 -17.04 3.07 -14.17
N GLU A 166 -16.66 1.80 -14.38
CA GLU A 166 -16.04 1.34 -15.62
C GLU A 166 -16.90 1.63 -16.86
N GLY A 167 -16.28 2.17 -17.90
CA GLY A 167 -16.93 2.55 -19.14
C GLY A 167 -17.90 3.75 -19.04
N LYS A 168 -17.95 4.43 -17.87
CA LYS A 168 -18.82 5.59 -17.65
C LYS A 168 -18.02 6.89 -17.57
N LYS A 169 -18.62 7.99 -18.05
CA LYS A 169 -18.09 9.33 -17.74
C LYS A 169 -18.45 9.69 -16.31
N VAL A 170 -17.45 9.82 -15.47
CA VAL A 170 -17.61 10.24 -14.07
C VAL A 170 -16.89 11.57 -13.81
N GLY A 171 -17.33 12.30 -12.79
CA GLY A 171 -16.68 13.53 -12.35
C GLY A 171 -15.52 13.29 -11.38
N LEU A 172 -14.77 14.35 -11.10
CA LEU A 172 -13.62 14.32 -10.19
C LEU A 172 -13.98 13.82 -8.77
N GLU A 173 -15.19 14.11 -8.29
CA GLU A 173 -15.68 13.64 -6.99
C GLU A 173 -15.69 12.11 -6.90
N THR A 174 -16.16 11.42 -7.96
CA THR A 174 -16.19 9.96 -8.02
C THR A 174 -14.78 9.40 -8.08
N VAL A 175 -13.88 9.98 -8.88
CA VAL A 175 -12.48 9.55 -8.95
C VAL A 175 -11.79 9.74 -7.59
N ASN A 176 -11.99 10.88 -6.93
CA ASN A 176 -11.50 11.13 -5.58
C ASN A 176 -12.01 10.09 -4.58
N TYR A 177 -13.30 9.73 -4.66
CA TYR A 177 -13.87 8.70 -3.78
C TYR A 177 -13.16 7.36 -3.99
N ILE A 178 -13.03 6.91 -5.24
CA ILE A 178 -12.34 5.64 -5.57
C ILE A 178 -10.91 5.66 -5.02
N HIS A 179 -10.12 6.67 -5.32
CA HIS A 179 -8.72 6.75 -4.95
C HIS A 179 -8.50 6.82 -3.43
N ARG A 180 -9.33 7.61 -2.73
CA ARG A 180 -9.24 7.72 -1.26
C ARG A 180 -9.62 6.42 -0.56
N HIS A 181 -10.61 5.70 -1.08
CA HIS A 181 -11.09 4.47 -0.43
C HIS A 181 -10.30 3.24 -0.90
N LYS A 182 -10.17 3.01 -2.22
CA LYS A 182 -9.48 1.83 -2.76
C LYS A 182 -7.98 1.81 -2.43
N THR A 183 -7.32 2.97 -2.46
CA THR A 183 -5.85 3.05 -2.32
C THR A 183 -5.40 3.77 -1.06
N ALA A 184 -5.87 5.01 -0.82
CA ALA A 184 -5.34 5.84 0.27
C ALA A 184 -5.73 5.30 1.66
N ALA A 185 -6.88 4.68 1.82
CA ALA A 185 -7.31 4.12 3.11
C ALA A 185 -6.31 3.11 3.71
N LEU A 186 -5.70 2.27 2.88
CA LEU A 186 -4.70 1.31 3.35
C LEU A 186 -3.32 1.96 3.58
N ILE A 187 -2.99 3.04 2.88
CA ILE A 187 -1.79 3.85 3.14
C ILE A 187 -1.95 4.63 4.45
N GLU A 188 -3.11 5.23 4.69
CA GLU A 188 -3.48 5.85 5.97
C GLU A 188 -3.35 4.85 7.12
N ALA A 189 -3.97 3.66 6.99
CA ALA A 189 -3.89 2.61 8.00
C ALA A 189 -2.45 2.18 8.28
N SER A 190 -1.56 2.20 7.27
CA SER A 190 -0.14 1.86 7.45
C SER A 190 0.54 2.80 8.46
N LEU A 191 0.29 4.10 8.35
CA LEU A 191 0.86 5.10 9.25
C LEU A 191 0.21 5.07 10.63
N VAL A 192 -1.12 4.96 10.67
CA VAL A 192 -1.88 4.89 11.91
C VAL A 192 -1.47 3.67 12.75
N LEU A 193 -1.31 2.50 12.14
CA LEU A 193 -0.86 1.28 12.83
C LEU A 193 0.56 1.44 13.40
N GLY A 194 1.46 2.08 12.66
CA GLY A 194 2.80 2.40 13.17
C GLY A 194 2.76 3.27 14.42
N ALA A 195 1.99 4.36 14.37
CA ALA A 195 1.82 5.29 15.48
C ALA A 195 1.14 4.63 16.71
N GLN A 196 0.06 3.86 16.47
CA GLN A 196 -0.64 3.13 17.54
C GLN A 196 0.28 2.14 18.26
N LEU A 197 1.09 1.37 17.52
CA LEU A 197 2.02 0.42 18.12
C LEU A 197 3.20 1.10 18.83
N ALA A 198 3.57 2.30 18.43
CA ALA A 198 4.54 3.13 19.15
C ALA A 198 3.96 3.71 20.46
N GLY A 199 2.64 3.69 20.65
CA GLY A 199 1.98 4.34 21.76
C GLY A 199 1.94 5.87 21.64
N ALA A 200 1.86 6.37 20.41
CA ALA A 200 1.79 7.81 20.14
C ALA A 200 0.48 8.41 20.66
N GLU A 201 0.52 9.71 20.96
CA GLU A 201 -0.65 10.49 21.37
C GLU A 201 -1.66 10.62 20.23
N ASP A 202 -2.94 10.80 20.57
CA ASP A 202 -4.05 10.86 19.60
C ASP A 202 -3.85 11.92 18.51
N GLU A 203 -3.23 13.08 18.85
CA GLU A 203 -2.90 14.14 17.89
C GLU A 203 -1.91 13.65 16.82
N ALA A 204 -0.87 12.94 17.22
CA ALA A 204 0.10 12.37 16.28
C ALA A 204 -0.51 11.26 15.41
N ILE A 205 -1.36 10.40 16.01
CA ILE A 205 -2.09 9.35 15.27
C ILE A 205 -3.01 9.98 14.23
N ALA A 206 -3.81 11.00 14.60
CA ALA A 206 -4.71 11.69 13.69
C ALA A 206 -3.96 12.42 12.56
N GLY A 207 -2.87 13.13 12.92
CA GLY A 207 -2.04 13.85 11.95
C GLY A 207 -1.35 12.91 10.96
N LEU A 208 -0.83 11.76 11.41
CA LEU A 208 -0.26 10.73 10.55
C LEU A 208 -1.32 10.07 9.66
N GLY A 209 -2.56 9.93 10.14
CA GLY A 209 -3.68 9.48 9.34
C GLY A 209 -3.99 10.46 8.21
N ALA A 210 -4.11 11.76 8.50
CA ALA A 210 -4.35 12.81 7.51
C ALA A 210 -3.21 12.88 6.47
N PHE A 211 -1.96 12.82 6.93
CA PHE A 211 -0.79 12.73 6.05
C PHE A 211 -0.89 11.51 5.12
N GLY A 212 -1.22 10.33 5.67
CA GLY A 212 -1.37 9.09 4.91
C GLY A 212 -2.46 9.14 3.84
N ASN A 213 -3.59 9.77 4.17
CA ASN A 213 -4.69 9.95 3.23
C ASN A 213 -4.28 10.83 2.04
N ASN A 214 -3.55 11.93 2.28
CA ASN A 214 -3.11 12.84 1.22
C ASN A 214 -2.01 12.22 0.34
N ILE A 215 -0.98 11.61 0.94
CA ILE A 215 0.06 10.94 0.14
C ILE A 215 -0.48 9.70 -0.58
N GLY A 216 -1.50 9.04 -0.03
CA GLY A 216 -2.18 7.92 -0.66
C GLY A 216 -2.97 8.34 -1.89
N LEU A 217 -3.67 9.47 -1.84
CA LEU A 217 -4.32 10.08 -3.00
C LEU A 217 -3.28 10.49 -4.05
N ALA A 218 -2.21 11.19 -3.64
CA ALA A 218 -1.12 11.57 -4.54
C ALA A 218 -0.48 10.35 -5.23
N PHE A 219 -0.27 9.27 -4.47
CA PHE A 219 0.26 8.01 -5.00
C PHE A 219 -0.59 7.44 -6.13
N GLN A 220 -1.92 7.40 -5.96
CA GLN A 220 -2.81 6.87 -6.99
C GLN A 220 -2.88 7.81 -8.21
N ILE A 221 -2.91 9.14 -8.01
CA ILE A 221 -2.86 10.10 -9.11
C ILE A 221 -1.57 9.90 -9.94
N VAL A 222 -0.44 9.67 -9.28
CA VAL A 222 0.84 9.38 -9.95
C VAL A 222 0.77 8.05 -10.70
N ASP A 223 0.19 7.01 -10.11
CA ASP A 223 0.04 5.71 -10.78
C ASP A 223 -0.84 5.81 -12.04
N ASP A 224 -1.93 6.59 -12.01
CA ASP A 224 -2.78 6.87 -13.19
C ASP A 224 -2.00 7.58 -14.32
N VAL A 225 -1.12 8.52 -13.95
CA VAL A 225 -0.26 9.22 -14.93
C VAL A 225 0.77 8.28 -15.52
N LEU A 226 1.41 7.44 -14.68
CA LEU A 226 2.42 6.47 -15.12
C LEU A 226 1.85 5.41 -16.07
N ASP A 227 0.60 4.98 -15.86
CA ASP A 227 -0.08 4.04 -16.77
C ASP A 227 -0.18 4.57 -18.21
N LEU A 228 -0.26 5.90 -18.38
CA LEU A 228 -0.31 6.56 -19.68
C LEU A 228 1.06 6.92 -20.27
N GLU A 229 2.09 7.14 -19.45
CA GLU A 229 3.39 7.66 -19.90
C GLU A 229 4.49 6.59 -19.98
N GLN A 230 4.34 5.44 -19.30
CA GLN A 230 5.37 4.40 -19.25
C GLN A 230 5.05 3.20 -20.14
N THR A 231 6.09 2.42 -20.45
CA THR A 231 5.98 1.18 -21.22
C THR A 231 5.60 0.01 -20.31
N THR A 232 5.06 -1.05 -20.92
CA THR A 232 4.71 -2.31 -20.23
C THR A 232 5.90 -2.90 -19.46
N GLU A 233 7.12 -2.84 -20.02
CA GLU A 233 8.33 -3.35 -19.36
C GLU A 233 8.66 -2.55 -18.09
N ALA A 234 8.45 -1.22 -18.10
CA ALA A 234 8.74 -0.36 -16.95
C ALA A 234 7.68 -0.52 -15.83
N LEU A 235 6.41 -0.72 -16.21
CA LEU A 235 5.30 -0.90 -15.27
C LEU A 235 5.23 -2.32 -14.67
N GLY A 236 5.68 -3.33 -15.42
CA GLY A 236 5.51 -4.75 -15.03
C GLY A 236 4.07 -5.25 -15.11
N LYS A 237 3.19 -4.49 -15.76
CA LYS A 237 1.81 -4.80 -16.17
C LYS A 237 1.56 -4.16 -17.54
N ASP A 238 0.46 -4.48 -18.21
CA ASP A 238 0.12 -3.87 -19.49
C ASP A 238 -0.08 -2.36 -19.36
N ALA A 239 0.70 -1.56 -20.11
CA ALA A 239 0.60 -0.11 -20.15
C ALA A 239 -0.69 0.30 -20.87
N GLY A 240 -1.37 1.35 -20.38
CA GLY A 240 -2.65 1.81 -20.94
C GLY A 240 -3.84 0.89 -20.61
N SER A 241 -3.65 -0.10 -19.71
CA SER A 241 -4.71 -1.02 -19.33
C SER A 241 -5.92 -0.30 -18.70
N ASP A 242 -5.69 0.80 -17.97
CA ASP A 242 -6.76 1.60 -17.37
C ASP A 242 -7.61 2.28 -18.45
N LEU A 243 -7.00 2.73 -19.55
CA LEU A 243 -7.73 3.31 -20.68
C LEU A 243 -8.55 2.25 -21.44
N GLU A 244 -7.96 1.08 -21.70
CA GLU A 244 -8.64 -0.02 -22.39
C GLU A 244 -9.85 -0.55 -21.61
N LYS A 245 -9.75 -0.61 -20.27
CA LYS A 245 -10.82 -1.01 -19.35
C LYS A 245 -11.82 0.12 -19.08
N GLY A 246 -11.58 1.33 -19.59
CA GLY A 246 -12.42 2.50 -19.34
C GLY A 246 -12.50 2.90 -17.87
N LYS A 247 -11.38 2.76 -17.13
CA LYS A 247 -11.32 3.10 -15.71
C LYS A 247 -11.42 4.60 -15.45
N ALA A 248 -11.96 4.94 -14.30
CA ALA A 248 -12.10 6.31 -13.83
C ALA A 248 -10.76 6.83 -13.27
N THR A 249 -9.99 7.58 -14.07
CA THR A 249 -8.67 8.08 -13.69
C THR A 249 -8.62 9.60 -13.64
N TYR A 250 -7.66 10.15 -12.87
CA TYR A 250 -7.44 11.61 -12.80
C TYR A 250 -7.11 12.22 -14.17
N PRO A 251 -6.17 11.65 -14.97
CA PRO A 251 -5.86 12.19 -16.28
C PRO A 251 -7.05 12.23 -17.24
N ALA A 252 -7.97 11.25 -17.12
CA ALA A 252 -9.19 11.23 -17.94
C ALA A 252 -10.14 12.40 -17.62
N VAL A 253 -10.12 12.93 -16.38
CA VAL A 253 -11.02 14.01 -15.95
C VAL A 253 -10.38 15.38 -16.06
N VAL A 254 -9.12 15.55 -15.63
CA VAL A 254 -8.47 16.86 -15.53
C VAL A 254 -7.27 17.03 -16.47
N GLY A 255 -6.82 15.97 -17.13
CA GLY A 255 -5.62 15.95 -17.96
C GLY A 255 -4.34 15.67 -17.17
N ILE A 256 -3.27 15.23 -17.88
CA ILE A 256 -2.01 14.78 -17.27
C ILE A 256 -1.32 15.91 -16.49
N ALA A 257 -1.20 17.12 -17.08
CA ALA A 257 -0.49 18.23 -16.43
C ALA A 257 -1.15 18.62 -15.09
N ALA A 258 -2.48 18.79 -15.07
CA ALA A 258 -3.21 19.12 -13.86
C ALA A 258 -3.12 17.98 -12.81
N SER A 259 -3.11 16.71 -13.24
CA SER A 259 -2.93 15.56 -12.34
C SER A 259 -1.57 15.61 -11.64
N LYS A 260 -0.48 15.88 -12.38
CA LYS A 260 0.87 16.03 -11.80
C LYS A 260 0.95 17.20 -10.80
N ASP A 261 0.31 18.34 -11.12
CA ASP A 261 0.28 19.50 -10.22
C ASP A 261 -0.50 19.20 -8.94
N MET A 262 -1.66 18.54 -9.06
CA MET A 262 -2.46 18.12 -7.89
C MET A 262 -1.71 17.13 -7.00
N ALA A 263 -1.00 16.15 -7.58
CA ALA A 263 -0.21 15.20 -6.79
C ALA A 263 0.91 15.90 -6.00
N ARG A 264 1.62 16.87 -6.63
CA ARG A 264 2.64 17.69 -5.95
C ARG A 264 2.06 18.52 -4.83
N GLN A 265 0.96 19.24 -5.08
CA GLN A 265 0.30 20.07 -4.08
C GLN A 265 -0.15 19.23 -2.86
N LEU A 266 -0.74 18.06 -3.08
CA LEU A 266 -1.14 17.15 -1.98
C LEU A 266 0.05 16.72 -1.12
N VAL A 267 1.20 16.42 -1.72
CA VAL A 267 2.41 16.05 -0.98
C VAL A 267 2.97 17.24 -0.20
N ASP A 268 3.03 18.43 -0.81
CA ASP A 268 3.52 19.63 -0.13
C ASP A 268 2.65 20.02 1.07
N GLU A 269 1.32 20.01 0.91
CA GLU A 269 0.37 20.26 1.99
C GLU A 269 0.50 19.22 3.10
N ALA A 270 0.60 17.92 2.73
CA ALA A 270 0.78 16.84 3.69
C ALA A 270 2.06 17.02 4.53
N LYS A 271 3.18 17.38 3.89
CA LYS A 271 4.46 17.65 4.58
C LYS A 271 4.38 18.86 5.53
N LEU A 272 3.66 19.90 5.14
CA LEU A 272 3.45 21.07 6.01
C LEU A 272 2.71 20.69 7.30
N GLU A 273 1.67 19.87 7.19
CA GLU A 273 0.93 19.40 8.37
C GLU A 273 1.77 18.40 9.19
N LEU A 274 2.50 17.49 8.55
CA LEU A 274 3.37 16.53 9.21
C LEU A 274 4.43 17.21 10.12
N ARG A 275 5.02 18.33 9.66
CA ARG A 275 6.04 19.09 10.39
C ARG A 275 5.53 19.76 11.67
N LYS A 276 4.22 19.88 11.84
CA LYS A 276 3.61 20.42 13.06
C LYS A 276 3.53 19.39 14.18
N LEU A 277 3.64 18.10 13.84
CA LEU A 277 3.54 17.00 14.80
C LEU A 277 4.83 16.84 15.61
N PRO A 278 4.73 16.46 16.90
CA PRO A 278 5.89 16.24 17.77
C PRO A 278 6.55 14.88 17.52
N ILE A 279 6.98 14.62 16.26
CA ILE A 279 7.57 13.35 15.81
C ILE A 279 8.84 13.59 14.97
N GLN A 280 9.59 12.53 14.70
CA GLN A 280 10.73 12.58 13.77
C GLN A 280 10.27 12.36 12.33
N SER A 281 9.85 13.42 11.64
CA SER A 281 9.19 13.33 10.33
C SER A 281 10.11 13.03 9.13
N GLY A 282 11.43 13.17 9.26
CA GLY A 282 12.37 13.24 8.14
C GLY A 282 12.24 12.11 7.10
N ILE A 283 12.17 10.85 7.55
CA ILE A 283 12.03 9.72 6.60
C ILE A 283 10.65 9.68 5.93
N LEU A 284 9.60 10.10 6.63
CA LEU A 284 8.24 10.18 6.08
C LEU A 284 8.16 11.25 4.98
N GLU A 285 8.84 12.39 5.18
CA GLU A 285 8.94 13.44 4.15
C GLU A 285 9.67 12.94 2.90
N LEU A 286 10.79 12.22 3.08
CA LEU A 286 11.52 11.62 1.96
C LEU A 286 10.67 10.59 1.18
N ILE A 287 9.87 9.77 1.88
CA ILE A 287 8.96 8.83 1.23
C ILE A 287 7.85 9.57 0.47
N ALA A 288 7.32 10.67 1.01
CA ALA A 288 6.32 11.49 0.34
C ALA A 288 6.89 12.13 -0.96
N ASP A 289 8.11 12.69 -0.91
CA ASP A 289 8.79 13.21 -2.10
C ASP A 289 9.03 12.11 -3.15
N TYR A 290 9.45 10.92 -2.71
CA TYR A 290 9.66 9.79 -3.61
C TYR A 290 8.40 9.39 -4.40
N ILE A 291 7.19 9.57 -3.82
CA ILE A 291 5.94 9.28 -4.53
C ILE A 291 5.81 10.14 -5.79
N THR A 292 6.09 11.45 -5.70
CA THR A 292 5.96 12.38 -6.84
C THR A 292 7.13 12.32 -7.82
N THR A 293 8.33 11.91 -7.39
CA THR A 293 9.50 11.80 -8.28
C THR A 293 9.43 10.62 -9.25
N ARG A 294 8.50 9.69 -9.07
CA ARG A 294 8.30 8.54 -9.98
C ARG A 294 7.81 8.92 -11.39
N VAL A 295 7.31 10.14 -11.60
CA VAL A 295 6.81 10.69 -12.88
C VAL A 295 7.81 11.60 -13.60
N HIS A 296 9.09 11.57 -13.20
CA HIS A 296 10.17 12.33 -13.80
C HIS A 296 11.23 11.43 -14.38
#